data_97e0efe2cf8cbe5b902fb8871d8f9c83
#
_entry.id   97e0efe2cf8cbe5b902fb8871d8f9c83
#
_cell.length_a   1.000
_cell.length_b   1.000
_cell.length_c   1.000
_cell.angle_alpha   90.00
_cell.angle_beta   90.00
_cell.angle_gamma   90.00
#
_symmetry.space_group_name_H-M   'P 1'
#
loop_
_entity.id
_entity.type
_entity.pdbx_description
1 polymer ?
#
loop_
_entity_poly.entity_id
_entity_poly.type
_entity_poly.pdbx_seq_one_letter_code
_entity_poly.pdbx_strand_id
1 'polypeptide(L)'
;MTTVLSLMGSVRLRGSAGKDLTPRSQKARGALALLGTAPDLRMNRARLQDLLWSDRNKQQGSDSLRQMLRELRSTFSDERDIMLSGVGWIGLDPERLRIDLTPVYDAGGNPIEFAADIDIPDPEFECWLRDMRLRLTPETQGPTALERAPPEPPGGRPASSIRQALMNGHDVAPPREQPLYLVALDPVESNDTRAHVMGEMVINEAASRACEMIPATLADEVDDSTPQAGTRIGAMCYGSGADCTLMVVMRDISTGARGWTRRFAIRAADETATMRHAVAQITVALLDRARRTASPSWMTFPIWDVFSYSRDRLEAADRVLASLPPERENAVSLALRSYLRNTLIIERLTDDPARCSDEADAFASQARELAPNNPVVLAVASLSASWRRDAIGALELARAACRADPDNEMACHALSQALTDVGRDAEALEAADRGARGALAELGPACWLMRRSVVQIRLGRFGDAENSAAAAYAFAADNRPSLRFLAALRYHRGDEAGAADALRRLRLIEPDFSLELMADPDYPASTLRMAGLMGITASGL
;
A
#
# COMPACT_ATOMS: atom_id res chain seq x y z
N MET A 1 -15.50 -0.25 32.09
CA MET A 1 -15.35 1.03 31.38
C MET A 1 -14.10 0.94 30.54
N THR A 2 -14.09 1.50 29.33
CA THR A 2 -12.97 1.39 28.36
C THR A 2 -12.08 2.62 28.50
N THR A 3 -10.76 2.46 28.41
CA THR A 3 -9.82 3.58 28.37
C THR A 3 -10.04 4.42 27.10
N VAL A 4 -9.92 5.74 27.19
CA VAL A 4 -10.18 6.66 26.08
C VAL A 4 -8.96 7.51 25.78
N LEU A 5 -8.50 7.49 24.53
CA LEU A 5 -7.47 8.39 24.00
C LEU A 5 -8.14 9.47 23.15
N SER A 6 -8.22 10.68 23.69
CA SER A 6 -8.73 11.84 22.96
C SER A 6 -7.59 12.56 22.26
N LEU A 7 -7.77 12.86 20.96
CA LEU A 7 -6.73 13.42 20.10
C LEU A 7 -7.12 14.78 19.49
N MET A 8 -8.38 15.19 19.56
CA MET A 8 -8.78 16.55 19.15
C MET A 8 -8.53 17.51 20.32
N GLY A 9 -7.89 18.62 20.04
CA GLY A 9 -7.33 19.51 21.07
C GLY A 9 -6.08 18.91 21.69
N SER A 10 -5.97 18.94 23.03
CA SER A 10 -4.84 18.35 23.74
C SER A 10 -4.93 16.82 23.75
N VAL A 11 -3.80 16.15 23.52
CA VAL A 11 -3.71 14.70 23.64
C VAL A 11 -3.93 14.27 25.09
N ARG A 12 -4.96 13.50 25.36
CA ARG A 12 -5.32 13.03 26.70
C ARG A 12 -5.65 11.54 26.70
N LEU A 13 -5.10 10.84 27.68
CA LEU A 13 -5.41 9.43 27.92
C LEU A 13 -6.12 9.29 29.28
N ARG A 14 -7.35 8.86 29.28
CA ARG A 14 -8.14 8.58 30.49
C ARG A 14 -8.34 7.09 30.66
N GLY A 15 -7.88 6.56 31.77
CA GLY A 15 -8.06 5.18 32.16
C GLY A 15 -9.51 4.79 32.45
N SER A 16 -9.79 3.51 32.51
CA SER A 16 -11.12 2.93 32.74
C SER A 16 -11.77 3.39 34.05
N ALA A 17 -10.98 3.73 35.07
CA ALA A 17 -11.43 4.29 36.35
C ALA A 17 -11.50 5.83 36.35
N GLY A 18 -11.35 6.50 35.19
CA GLY A 18 -11.32 7.98 35.09
C GLY A 18 -9.98 8.63 35.48
N LYS A 19 -8.98 7.84 35.81
CA LYS A 19 -7.63 8.31 36.15
C LYS A 19 -6.96 8.91 34.90
N ASP A 20 -6.28 10.04 35.05
CA ASP A 20 -5.46 10.64 33.99
C ASP A 20 -4.14 9.84 33.84
N LEU A 21 -3.98 9.22 32.68
CA LEU A 21 -2.82 8.44 32.29
C LEU A 21 -2.01 9.15 31.18
N THR A 22 -2.22 10.45 30.98
CA THR A 22 -1.56 11.24 29.94
C THR A 22 -0.06 11.36 30.23
N PRO A 23 0.84 10.94 29.33
CA PRO A 23 2.28 11.06 29.53
C PRO A 23 2.71 12.53 29.59
N ARG A 24 3.74 12.82 30.39
CA ARG A 24 4.31 14.17 30.48
C ARG A 24 5.19 14.51 29.28
N SER A 25 5.88 13.52 28.72
CA SER A 25 6.80 13.68 27.60
C SER A 25 6.03 14.01 26.30
N GLN A 26 6.47 15.06 25.60
CA GLN A 26 5.95 15.46 24.28
C GLN A 26 6.06 14.29 23.28
N LYS A 27 7.23 13.64 23.23
CA LYS A 27 7.45 12.51 22.33
C LYS A 27 6.58 11.29 22.68
N ALA A 28 6.29 11.06 23.95
CA ALA A 28 5.36 10.00 24.37
C ALA A 28 3.91 10.31 23.95
N ARG A 29 3.47 11.56 24.05
CA ARG A 29 2.15 12.01 23.53
C ARG A 29 2.10 11.95 22.02
N GLY A 30 3.17 12.37 21.33
CA GLY A 30 3.31 12.22 19.88
C GLY A 30 3.23 10.75 19.44
N ALA A 31 3.86 9.83 20.18
CA ALA A 31 3.75 8.40 19.91
C ALA A 31 2.30 7.88 20.07
N LEU A 32 1.57 8.35 21.09
CA LEU A 32 0.15 7.99 21.24
C LEU A 32 -0.71 8.55 20.11
N ALA A 33 -0.45 9.77 19.65
CA ALA A 33 -1.14 10.35 18.51
C ALA A 33 -0.86 9.58 17.21
N LEU A 34 0.40 9.20 16.96
CA LEU A 34 0.83 8.37 15.84
C LEU A 34 0.15 6.99 15.86
N LEU A 35 0.16 6.32 17.00
CA LEU A 35 -0.44 5.00 17.16
C LEU A 35 -1.98 5.06 17.11
N GLY A 36 -2.59 6.08 17.72
CA GLY A 36 -4.05 6.25 17.73
C GLY A 36 -4.66 6.57 16.37
N THR A 37 -3.84 7.05 15.42
CA THR A 37 -4.26 7.33 14.03
C THR A 37 -3.71 6.33 13.02
N ALA A 38 -2.88 5.40 13.48
CA ALA A 38 -2.34 4.34 12.62
C ALA A 38 -3.42 3.29 12.28
N PRO A 39 -3.36 2.66 11.10
CA PRO A 39 -4.18 1.50 10.78
C PRO A 39 -4.05 0.42 11.87
N ASP A 40 -5.18 -0.14 12.31
CA ASP A 40 -5.25 -1.16 13.39
C ASP A 40 -4.56 -0.74 14.70
N LEU A 41 -4.39 0.56 14.92
CA LEU A 41 -3.69 1.15 16.07
C LEU A 41 -2.26 0.61 16.24
N ARG A 42 -1.57 0.28 15.15
CA ARG A 42 -0.23 -0.34 15.14
C ARG A 42 0.72 0.38 14.20
N MET A 43 1.99 0.41 14.58
CA MET A 43 3.06 0.97 13.76
C MET A 43 4.36 0.19 13.91
N ASN A 44 5.14 0.13 12.82
CA ASN A 44 6.48 -0.44 12.86
C ASN A 44 7.41 0.41 13.75
N ARG A 45 8.27 -0.24 14.55
CA ARG A 45 9.21 0.45 15.45
C ARG A 45 10.17 1.37 14.72
N ALA A 46 10.68 0.94 13.57
CA ALA A 46 11.57 1.78 12.76
C ALA A 46 10.82 3.03 12.26
N ARG A 47 9.58 2.87 11.78
CA ARG A 47 8.74 4.00 11.34
C ARG A 47 8.43 4.97 12.49
N LEU A 48 8.10 4.46 13.67
CA LEU A 48 7.85 5.28 14.85
C LEU A 48 9.12 6.04 15.29
N GLN A 49 10.29 5.38 15.19
CA GLN A 49 11.58 6.00 15.44
C GLN A 49 11.89 7.10 14.42
N ASP A 50 11.71 6.82 13.13
CA ASP A 50 11.99 7.77 12.05
C ASP A 50 11.12 9.03 12.15
N LEU A 51 9.86 8.88 12.60
CA LEU A 51 8.94 10.01 12.80
C LEU A 51 9.25 10.86 14.05
N LEU A 52 9.85 10.29 15.09
CA LEU A 52 10.08 11.00 16.36
C LEU A 52 11.55 11.39 16.59
N TRP A 53 12.48 10.79 15.87
CA TRP A 53 13.92 11.01 15.97
C TRP A 53 14.60 10.86 14.60
N SER A 54 14.10 11.56 13.59
CA SER A 54 14.64 11.53 12.21
C SER A 54 16.08 12.08 12.15
N ASP A 55 16.47 12.93 13.10
CA ASP A 55 17.78 13.56 13.23
C ASP A 55 18.85 12.65 13.87
N ARG A 56 18.45 11.48 14.43
CA ARG A 56 19.35 10.59 15.16
C ARG A 56 19.78 9.38 14.32
N ASN A 57 20.97 8.89 14.59
CA ASN A 57 21.40 7.62 14.02
C ASN A 57 20.54 6.44 14.56
N LYS A 58 20.54 5.30 13.84
CA LYS A 58 19.67 4.13 14.16
C LYS A 58 19.83 3.64 15.60
N GLN A 59 21.05 3.65 16.14
CA GLN A 59 21.30 3.17 17.51
C GLN A 59 20.74 4.13 18.56
N GLN A 60 21.04 5.41 18.44
CA GLN A 60 20.56 6.44 19.37
C GLN A 60 19.03 6.58 19.33
N GLY A 61 18.43 6.51 18.13
CA GLY A 61 16.98 6.52 17.97
C GLY A 61 16.32 5.30 18.62
N SER A 62 16.92 4.11 18.44
CA SER A 62 16.42 2.87 19.06
C SER A 62 16.47 2.92 20.59
N ASP A 63 17.53 3.46 21.17
CA ASP A 63 17.66 3.60 22.62
C ASP A 63 16.65 4.62 23.18
N SER A 64 16.45 5.74 22.47
CA SER A 64 15.44 6.75 22.79
C SER A 64 14.02 6.19 22.74
N LEU A 65 13.71 5.41 21.70
CA LEU A 65 12.43 4.71 21.56
C LEU A 65 12.21 3.73 22.71
N ARG A 66 13.22 2.93 23.08
CA ARG A 66 13.12 1.99 24.22
C ARG A 66 12.87 2.72 25.54
N GLN A 67 13.50 3.87 25.74
CA GLN A 67 13.29 4.67 26.95
C GLN A 67 11.88 5.25 27.01
N MET A 68 11.38 5.83 25.92
CA MET A 68 10.02 6.36 25.82
C MET A 68 8.98 5.27 26.06
N LEU A 69 9.18 4.06 25.52
CA LEU A 69 8.27 2.95 25.72
C LEU A 69 8.25 2.43 27.17
N ARG A 70 9.38 2.52 27.89
CA ARG A 70 9.41 2.23 29.33
C ARG A 70 8.63 3.30 30.11
N GLU A 71 8.74 4.57 29.75
CA GLU A 71 7.98 5.67 30.33
C GLU A 71 6.47 5.44 30.14
N LEU A 72 6.02 5.15 28.90
CA LEU A 72 4.62 4.86 28.61
C LEU A 72 4.08 3.68 29.43
N ARG A 73 4.82 2.56 29.49
CA ARG A 73 4.41 1.41 30.29
C ARG A 73 4.35 1.71 31.80
N SER A 74 5.24 2.58 32.29
CA SER A 74 5.21 3.03 33.69
C SER A 74 4.01 3.92 33.96
N THR A 75 3.67 4.80 33.04
CA THR A 75 2.54 5.73 33.16
C THR A 75 1.20 5.00 33.14
N PHE A 76 1.08 3.92 32.35
CA PHE A 76 -0.15 3.11 32.28
C PHE A 76 -0.39 2.26 33.54
N SER A 77 0.62 2.07 34.39
CA SER A 77 0.53 1.35 35.67
C SER A 77 -0.32 0.06 35.59
N ASP A 78 -1.55 0.07 36.12
CA ASP A 78 -2.44 -1.10 36.15
C ASP A 78 -3.12 -1.41 34.80
N GLU A 79 -3.06 -0.48 33.83
CA GLU A 79 -3.61 -0.62 32.48
C GLU A 79 -2.52 -0.91 31.43
N ARG A 80 -1.43 -1.58 31.81
CA ARG A 80 -0.26 -1.88 30.92
C ARG A 80 -0.63 -2.69 29.66
N ASP A 81 -1.70 -3.46 29.75
CA ASP A 81 -2.19 -4.29 28.66
C ASP A 81 -2.78 -3.50 27.47
N ILE A 82 -2.94 -2.19 27.63
CA ILE A 82 -3.35 -1.30 26.53
C ILE A 82 -2.25 -1.21 25.47
N MET A 83 -0.99 -1.35 25.86
CA MET A 83 0.13 -1.28 24.93
C MET A 83 0.53 -2.68 24.47
N LEU A 84 0.29 -2.95 23.21
CA LEU A 84 0.73 -4.16 22.53
C LEU A 84 2.13 -3.97 21.95
N SER A 85 2.93 -5.02 21.99
CA SER A 85 4.24 -5.02 21.31
C SER A 85 4.54 -6.40 20.76
N GLY A 86 5.06 -6.43 19.53
CA GLY A 86 5.52 -7.62 18.86
C GLY A 86 6.92 -7.43 18.27
N VAL A 87 7.35 -8.41 17.49
CA VAL A 87 8.63 -8.34 16.78
C VAL A 87 8.53 -7.24 15.71
N GLY A 88 9.27 -6.15 15.93
CA GLY A 88 9.35 -5.04 14.97
C GLY A 88 8.19 -4.04 14.98
N TRP A 89 7.15 -4.20 15.81
CA TRP A 89 6.00 -3.29 15.87
C TRP A 89 5.57 -2.96 17.29
N ILE A 90 4.79 -1.89 17.42
CA ILE A 90 4.12 -1.42 18.64
C ILE A 90 2.71 -1.00 18.27
N GLY A 91 1.77 -1.17 19.19
CA GLY A 91 0.39 -0.77 19.01
C GLY A 91 -0.37 -0.54 20.30
N LEU A 92 -1.62 -0.16 20.13
CA LEU A 92 -2.61 -0.02 21.19
C LEU A 92 -3.67 -1.10 21.01
N ASP A 93 -4.24 -1.60 22.10
CA ASP A 93 -5.25 -2.65 22.09
C ASP A 93 -6.63 -2.06 21.76
N PRO A 94 -7.23 -2.37 20.59
CA PRO A 94 -8.53 -1.82 20.20
C PRO A 94 -9.70 -2.33 21.05
N GLU A 95 -9.54 -3.46 21.75
CA GLU A 95 -10.58 -3.98 22.65
C GLU A 95 -10.61 -3.25 24.00
N ARG A 96 -9.48 -2.66 24.40
CA ARG A 96 -9.32 -1.98 25.70
C ARG A 96 -9.28 -0.49 25.62
N LEU A 97 -9.00 0.07 24.43
CA LEU A 97 -8.84 1.50 24.19
C LEU A 97 -9.76 1.97 23.07
N ARG A 98 -10.48 3.05 23.31
CA ARG A 98 -11.26 3.78 22.32
C ARG A 98 -10.55 5.06 21.93
N ILE A 99 -10.43 5.32 20.63
CA ILE A 99 -9.95 6.59 20.10
C ILE A 99 -11.13 7.56 20.01
N ASP A 100 -10.92 8.77 20.49
CA ASP A 100 -11.88 9.86 20.43
C ASP A 100 -11.32 11.00 19.57
N LEU A 101 -11.95 11.20 18.40
CA LEU A 101 -11.65 12.26 17.44
C LEU A 101 -12.80 13.29 17.37
N THR A 102 -13.65 13.35 18.39
CA THR A 102 -14.75 14.31 18.44
C THR A 102 -14.20 15.74 18.43
N PRO A 103 -14.63 16.61 17.49
CA PRO A 103 -14.18 17.99 17.42
C PRO A 103 -14.39 18.73 18.75
N VAL A 104 -13.39 19.46 19.19
CA VAL A 104 -13.43 20.31 20.38
C VAL A 104 -13.35 21.76 19.93
N TYR A 105 -14.13 22.63 20.55
CA TYR A 105 -14.19 24.05 20.21
C TYR A 105 -13.68 24.90 21.38
N ASP A 106 -13.05 26.02 21.07
CA ASP A 106 -12.66 27.02 22.06
C ASP A 106 -13.87 27.85 22.55
N ALA A 107 -13.64 28.75 23.50
CA ALA A 107 -14.69 29.63 24.02
C ALA A 107 -15.27 30.61 22.97
N GLY A 108 -14.60 30.78 21.84
CA GLY A 108 -15.02 31.58 20.70
C GLY A 108 -15.79 30.77 19.65
N GLY A 109 -15.94 29.45 19.83
CA GLY A 109 -16.59 28.56 18.88
C GLY A 109 -15.70 28.13 17.72
N ASN A 110 -14.37 28.39 17.78
CA ASN A 110 -13.46 27.92 16.75
C ASN A 110 -13.00 26.49 17.06
N PRO A 111 -12.85 25.62 16.05
CA PRO A 111 -12.39 24.27 16.25
C PRO A 111 -10.93 24.28 16.72
N ILE A 112 -10.63 23.49 17.75
CA ILE A 112 -9.27 23.30 18.23
C ILE A 112 -8.62 22.18 17.41
N GLU A 113 -7.41 22.41 16.96
CA GLU A 113 -6.67 21.51 16.09
C GLU A 113 -6.39 20.14 16.74
N PHE A 114 -6.18 19.12 15.91
CA PHE A 114 -5.66 17.82 16.32
C PHE A 114 -4.32 17.95 17.02
N ALA A 115 -4.17 17.29 18.18
CA ALA A 115 -2.93 17.27 18.97
C ALA A 115 -2.33 18.67 19.18
N ALA A 116 -3.18 19.66 19.55
CA ALA A 116 -2.82 21.07 19.63
C ALA A 116 -1.73 21.39 20.66
N ASP A 117 -1.51 20.50 21.62
CA ASP A 117 -0.53 20.64 22.70
C ASP A 117 0.81 19.94 22.41
N ILE A 118 0.98 19.37 21.19
CA ILE A 118 2.23 18.71 20.81
C ILE A 118 3.11 19.66 19.98
N ASP A 119 4.32 19.84 20.47
CA ASP A 119 5.41 20.56 19.81
C ASP A 119 6.68 19.70 19.91
N ILE A 120 6.98 18.95 18.84
CA ILE A 120 8.16 18.11 18.72
C ILE A 120 8.99 18.65 17.54
N PRO A 121 10.18 19.22 17.79
CA PRO A 121 11.03 19.80 16.75
C PRO A 121 11.73 18.69 15.96
N ASP A 122 10.97 17.89 15.24
CA ASP A 122 11.44 16.84 14.34
C ASP A 122 10.73 17.02 12.98
N PRO A 123 11.47 17.23 11.88
CA PRO A 123 10.89 17.56 10.58
C PRO A 123 9.86 16.53 10.06
N GLU A 124 10.11 15.25 10.29
CA GLU A 124 9.21 14.17 9.85
C GLU A 124 7.93 14.15 10.70
N PHE A 125 8.07 14.40 12.01
CA PHE A 125 6.90 14.50 12.89
C PHE A 125 6.07 15.75 12.60
N GLU A 126 6.71 16.91 12.40
CA GLU A 126 6.01 18.16 12.06
C GLU A 126 5.24 18.03 10.73
N CYS A 127 5.85 17.38 9.75
CA CYS A 127 5.19 17.10 8.46
C CYS A 127 3.95 16.23 8.66
N TRP A 128 4.08 15.12 9.39
CA TRP A 128 2.97 14.24 9.72
C TRP A 128 1.87 14.96 10.52
N LEU A 129 2.23 15.76 11.54
CA LEU A 129 1.27 16.48 12.39
C LEU A 129 0.47 17.50 11.58
N ARG A 130 1.12 18.22 10.68
CA ARG A 130 0.47 19.17 9.77
C ARG A 130 -0.52 18.47 8.86
N ASP A 131 -0.13 17.33 8.30
CA ASP A 131 -1.02 16.51 7.46
C ASP A 131 -2.25 16.03 8.25
N MET A 132 -2.06 15.60 9.49
CA MET A 132 -3.18 15.15 10.34
C MET A 132 -4.12 16.29 10.72
N ARG A 133 -3.59 17.47 11.03
CA ARG A 133 -4.39 18.67 11.30
C ARG A 133 -5.25 19.06 10.10
N LEU A 134 -4.66 19.07 8.90
CA LEU A 134 -5.39 19.34 7.67
C LEU A 134 -6.52 18.33 7.41
N ARG A 135 -6.30 17.05 7.73
CA ARG A 135 -7.31 15.99 7.53
C ARG A 135 -8.47 16.04 8.50
N LEU A 136 -8.24 16.52 9.73
CA LEU A 136 -9.21 16.49 10.82
C LEU A 136 -9.81 17.87 11.11
N THR A 137 -9.52 18.90 10.31
CA THR A 137 -10.14 20.22 10.45
C THR A 137 -11.60 20.16 10.03
N PRO A 138 -12.56 20.62 10.87
CA PRO A 138 -14.00 20.52 10.59
C PRO A 138 -14.51 21.25 9.35
N GLU A 139 -13.77 22.21 8.81
CA GLU A 139 -14.10 22.93 7.57
C GLU A 139 -14.13 22.05 6.32
N THR A 140 -13.55 20.86 6.37
CA THR A 140 -13.59 19.86 5.29
C THR A 140 -14.85 18.98 5.36
N GLN A 141 -15.64 19.08 6.43
CA GLN A 141 -16.94 18.42 6.54
C GLN A 141 -18.02 19.51 6.45
N GLY A 142 -18.49 19.77 5.23
CA GLY A 142 -19.72 20.55 5.04
C GLY A 142 -20.87 19.93 5.86
N PRO A 143 -21.92 20.69 6.22
CA PRO A 143 -22.97 20.21 7.11
C PRO A 143 -23.73 19.04 6.47
N THR A 144 -23.29 17.83 6.71
CA THR A 144 -23.90 16.59 6.24
C THR A 144 -24.54 15.88 7.41
N ALA A 145 -25.85 16.13 7.57
CA ALA A 145 -26.86 15.19 8.04
C ALA A 145 -26.52 14.29 9.25
N LEU A 146 -26.33 14.87 10.43
CA LEU A 146 -26.36 14.14 11.69
C LEU A 146 -27.44 14.70 12.66
N GLU A 147 -28.56 15.21 12.10
CA GLU A 147 -29.82 15.43 12.85
C GLU A 147 -30.96 14.79 12.08
N ARG A 148 -31.02 13.47 12.07
CA ARG A 148 -32.25 12.72 11.89
C ARG A 148 -32.22 11.50 12.79
N ALA A 149 -33.18 11.46 13.69
CA ALA A 149 -33.53 10.32 14.52
C ALA A 149 -33.66 9.05 13.66
N PRO A 150 -33.32 7.87 14.21
CA PRO A 150 -33.43 6.63 13.46
C PRO A 150 -34.91 6.37 13.13
N PRO A 151 -35.26 6.06 11.87
CA PRO A 151 -36.56 5.55 11.54
C PRO A 151 -36.69 4.10 12.06
N GLU A 152 -37.83 3.79 12.64
CA GLU A 152 -38.22 2.43 13.03
C GLU A 152 -38.13 1.47 11.84
N PRO A 153 -37.84 0.18 12.08
CA PRO A 153 -37.68 -0.80 11.00
C PRO A 153 -39.05 -1.12 10.36
N PRO A 154 -39.23 -0.95 9.06
CA PRO A 154 -40.42 -1.45 8.39
C PRO A 154 -40.33 -2.97 8.24
N GLY A 155 -41.42 -3.60 8.59
CA GLY A 155 -41.64 -5.03 8.51
C GLY A 155 -41.33 -5.65 7.15
N GLY A 156 -40.94 -6.90 7.20
CA GLY A 156 -40.45 -7.70 6.08
C GLY A 156 -41.31 -7.67 4.82
N ARG A 157 -40.65 -7.52 3.69
CA ARG A 157 -41.18 -7.85 2.36
C ARG A 157 -40.30 -8.90 1.71
N PRO A 158 -40.92 -9.86 1.00
CA PRO A 158 -40.21 -11.06 0.52
C PRO A 158 -39.29 -10.80 -0.67
N ALA A 159 -38.26 -11.64 -0.76
CA ALA A 159 -37.16 -11.60 -1.72
C ALA A 159 -37.51 -11.80 -3.23
N SER A 160 -38.77 -11.63 -3.61
CA SER A 160 -39.24 -11.81 -5.02
C SER A 160 -39.21 -10.53 -5.87
N SER A 161 -38.99 -9.35 -5.28
CA SER A 161 -39.04 -8.08 -6.03
C SER A 161 -37.70 -7.67 -6.69
N ILE A 162 -36.58 -8.26 -6.29
CA ILE A 162 -35.25 -7.92 -6.87
C ILE A 162 -35.04 -8.63 -8.24
N ARG A 163 -35.66 -9.79 -8.45
CA ARG A 163 -35.55 -10.52 -9.70
C ARG A 163 -36.36 -9.91 -10.86
N GLN A 164 -37.41 -9.13 -10.54
CA GLN A 164 -38.27 -8.50 -11.54
C GLN A 164 -37.76 -7.13 -12.00
N ALA A 165 -36.91 -6.45 -11.18
CA ALA A 165 -36.26 -5.19 -11.57
C ALA A 165 -35.11 -5.38 -12.56
N LEU A 166 -34.55 -6.58 -12.65
CA LEU A 166 -33.46 -6.93 -13.59
C LEU A 166 -33.94 -7.34 -14.99
N MET A 167 -35.25 -7.54 -15.17
CA MET A 167 -35.83 -7.98 -16.45
C MET A 167 -36.51 -6.84 -17.24
N ASN A 168 -36.67 -5.66 -16.66
CA ASN A 168 -37.19 -4.51 -17.38
C ASN A 168 -36.03 -3.67 -17.89
N GLY A 169 -35.65 -3.88 -19.12
CA GLY A 169 -34.71 -3.02 -19.85
C GLY A 169 -35.22 -1.59 -19.86
N HIS A 170 -34.73 -0.79 -18.94
CA HIS A 170 -34.81 0.66 -19.05
C HIS A 170 -33.54 1.14 -19.72
N ASP A 171 -33.71 1.93 -20.76
CA ASP A 171 -32.68 2.73 -21.42
C ASP A 171 -31.74 3.30 -20.36
N VAL A 172 -30.60 2.66 -20.19
CA VAL A 172 -29.48 3.23 -19.46
C VAL A 172 -28.94 4.32 -20.36
N ALA A 173 -29.19 5.57 -19.99
CA ALA A 173 -28.49 6.70 -20.60
C ALA A 173 -26.99 6.36 -20.69
N PRO A 174 -26.30 6.70 -21.80
CA PRO A 174 -24.89 6.41 -21.94
C PRO A 174 -24.15 6.92 -20.70
N PRO A 175 -23.20 6.16 -20.15
CA PRO A 175 -22.49 6.57 -18.95
C PRO A 175 -21.91 7.95 -19.19
N ARG A 176 -22.29 8.94 -18.38
CA ARG A 176 -21.67 10.27 -18.39
C ARG A 176 -20.17 10.05 -18.34
N GLU A 177 -19.43 10.65 -19.27
CA GLU A 177 -17.97 10.65 -19.26
C GLU A 177 -17.50 11.01 -17.87
N GLN A 178 -16.90 10.03 -17.19
CA GLN A 178 -16.40 10.26 -15.84
C GLN A 178 -15.14 11.13 -15.97
N PRO A 179 -15.05 12.24 -15.24
CA PRO A 179 -13.89 13.09 -15.33
C PRO A 179 -12.66 12.31 -14.84
N LEU A 180 -11.65 12.22 -15.72
CA LEU A 180 -10.38 11.59 -15.36
C LEU A 180 -9.59 12.44 -14.39
N TYR A 181 -8.70 11.76 -13.67
CA TYR A 181 -7.68 12.46 -12.91
C TYR A 181 -6.70 13.14 -13.86
N LEU A 182 -6.47 14.42 -13.65
CA LEU A 182 -5.57 15.20 -14.50
C LEU A 182 -4.19 15.31 -13.81
N VAL A 183 -3.15 14.97 -14.55
CA VAL A 183 -1.76 15.27 -14.16
C VAL A 183 -1.25 16.36 -15.10
N ALA A 184 -1.04 17.56 -14.57
CA ALA A 184 -0.55 18.68 -15.32
C ALA A 184 0.92 18.97 -15.00
N LEU A 185 1.72 19.27 -16.00
CA LEU A 185 3.13 19.61 -15.83
C LEU A 185 3.35 21.09 -16.07
N ASP A 186 3.98 21.77 -15.10
CA ASP A 186 4.55 23.08 -15.30
C ASP A 186 5.96 22.93 -15.87
N PRO A 187 6.43 23.85 -16.73
CA PRO A 187 7.82 23.84 -17.20
C PRO A 187 8.81 23.85 -16.03
N VAL A 188 9.90 23.10 -16.15
CA VAL A 188 10.93 23.07 -15.11
C VAL A 188 11.69 24.40 -15.08
N GLU A 189 11.65 25.07 -13.94
CA GLU A 189 12.42 26.29 -13.74
C GLU A 189 13.90 25.95 -13.49
N SER A 190 14.80 26.45 -14.33
CA SER A 190 16.25 26.28 -14.14
C SER A 190 17.02 27.39 -14.87
N ASN A 191 18.16 27.74 -14.33
CA ASN A 191 19.14 28.65 -14.95
C ASN A 191 20.33 27.89 -15.58
N ASP A 192 20.33 26.57 -15.54
CA ASP A 192 21.31 25.69 -16.16
C ASP A 192 20.62 24.71 -17.12
N THR A 193 21.07 24.66 -18.40
CA THR A 193 20.45 23.86 -19.44
C THR A 193 20.47 22.35 -19.13
N ARG A 194 21.57 21.84 -18.56
CA ARG A 194 21.68 20.42 -18.21
C ARG A 194 20.68 20.08 -17.08
N ALA A 195 20.68 20.90 -16.03
CA ALA A 195 19.77 20.73 -14.90
C ALA A 195 18.30 20.84 -15.35
N HIS A 196 17.99 21.73 -16.30
CA HIS A 196 16.67 21.83 -16.90
C HIS A 196 16.26 20.52 -17.59
N VAL A 197 17.07 20.00 -18.51
CA VAL A 197 16.78 18.74 -19.22
C VAL A 197 16.64 17.57 -18.26
N MET A 198 17.49 17.48 -17.23
CA MET A 198 17.40 16.41 -16.23
C MET A 198 16.10 16.51 -15.41
N GLY A 199 15.71 17.72 -15.02
CA GLY A 199 14.44 17.97 -14.33
C GLY A 199 13.25 17.57 -15.18
N GLU A 200 13.22 17.98 -16.46
CA GLU A 200 12.18 17.59 -17.41
C GLU A 200 12.10 16.07 -17.59
N MET A 201 13.23 15.39 -17.77
CA MET A 201 13.26 13.92 -17.89
C MET A 201 12.66 13.23 -16.66
N VAL A 202 13.03 13.67 -15.45
CA VAL A 202 12.53 13.07 -14.20
C VAL A 202 11.04 13.28 -14.04
N ILE A 203 10.54 14.49 -14.29
CA ILE A 203 9.12 14.83 -14.11
C ILE A 203 8.25 14.11 -15.13
N ASN A 204 8.63 14.17 -16.41
CA ASN A 204 7.89 13.51 -17.48
C ASN A 204 7.82 11.99 -17.29
N GLU A 205 8.94 11.35 -16.93
CA GLU A 205 8.99 9.92 -16.67
C GLU A 205 8.10 9.54 -15.47
N ALA A 206 8.16 10.29 -14.39
CA ALA A 206 7.35 10.03 -13.20
C ALA A 206 5.84 10.19 -13.47
N ALA A 207 5.46 11.24 -14.19
CA ALA A 207 4.08 11.51 -14.58
C ALA A 207 3.55 10.44 -15.56
N SER A 208 4.33 10.06 -16.55
CA SER A 208 3.98 9.00 -17.51
C SER A 208 3.75 7.67 -16.80
N ARG A 209 4.66 7.25 -15.92
CA ARG A 209 4.51 6.02 -15.12
C ARG A 209 3.26 6.05 -14.24
N ALA A 210 2.96 7.19 -13.61
CA ALA A 210 1.74 7.30 -12.81
C ALA A 210 0.50 7.15 -13.69
N CYS A 211 0.43 7.83 -14.84
CA CYS A 211 -0.71 7.77 -15.76
C CYS A 211 -0.88 6.39 -16.42
N GLU A 212 0.17 5.59 -16.55
CA GLU A 212 0.06 4.19 -16.98
C GLU A 212 -0.63 3.30 -15.94
N MET A 213 -0.51 3.64 -14.64
CA MET A 213 -0.97 2.82 -13.52
C MET A 213 -2.38 3.21 -13.04
N ILE A 214 -2.86 4.39 -13.39
CA ILE A 214 -4.16 4.93 -12.94
C ILE A 214 -4.93 5.52 -14.11
N PRO A 215 -6.27 5.61 -14.02
CA PRO A 215 -7.09 6.32 -15.01
C PRO A 215 -6.83 7.82 -14.94
N ALA A 216 -5.72 8.27 -15.49
CA ALA A 216 -5.31 9.68 -15.50
C ALA A 216 -4.93 10.12 -16.91
N THR A 217 -5.01 11.43 -17.15
CA THR A 217 -4.55 12.07 -18.38
C THR A 217 -3.38 12.98 -18.04
N LEU A 218 -2.30 12.87 -18.79
CA LEU A 218 -1.19 13.82 -18.75
C LEU A 218 -1.53 15.01 -19.68
N ALA A 219 -1.37 16.23 -19.21
CA ALA A 219 -1.60 17.44 -19.98
C ALA A 219 -0.54 18.50 -19.69
N ASP A 220 -0.08 19.15 -20.73
CA ASP A 220 0.85 20.30 -20.63
C ASP A 220 0.13 21.60 -20.28
N GLU A 221 -1.15 21.72 -20.65
CA GLU A 221 -2.00 22.87 -20.36
C GLU A 221 -3.31 22.42 -19.70
N VAL A 222 -3.77 23.17 -18.71
CA VAL A 222 -5.04 22.95 -18.00
C VAL A 222 -5.97 24.08 -18.32
N ASP A 223 -7.16 23.76 -18.80
CA ASP A 223 -8.25 24.73 -18.90
C ASP A 223 -8.81 25.00 -17.50
N ASP A 224 -8.49 26.15 -16.94
CA ASP A 224 -8.92 26.59 -15.61
C ASP A 224 -10.44 26.83 -15.51
N SER A 225 -11.19 26.70 -16.61
CA SER A 225 -12.63 26.95 -16.66
C SER A 225 -13.47 25.79 -16.11
N THR A 226 -12.91 24.59 -16.00
CA THR A 226 -13.63 23.40 -15.54
C THR A 226 -13.00 22.84 -14.25
N PRO A 227 -13.74 22.79 -13.12
CA PRO A 227 -13.21 22.20 -11.90
C PRO A 227 -12.97 20.70 -12.11
N GLN A 228 -11.73 20.31 -12.26
CA GLN A 228 -11.31 18.95 -12.51
C GLN A 228 -10.40 18.44 -11.37
N ALA A 229 -10.66 17.21 -10.91
CA ALA A 229 -9.78 16.56 -9.93
C ALA A 229 -8.43 16.29 -10.58
N GLY A 230 -7.35 16.75 -9.95
CA GLY A 230 -6.03 16.54 -10.52
C GLY A 230 -4.89 17.11 -9.70
N THR A 231 -3.68 16.85 -10.16
CA THR A 231 -2.44 17.35 -9.58
C THR A 231 -1.62 18.09 -10.63
N ARG A 232 -1.23 19.31 -10.31
CA ARG A 232 -0.25 20.10 -11.05
C ARG A 232 1.13 19.90 -10.42
N ILE A 233 2.13 19.55 -11.23
CA ILE A 233 3.50 19.33 -10.81
C ILE A 233 4.35 20.50 -11.31
N GLY A 234 4.87 21.27 -10.39
CA GLY A 234 5.90 22.28 -10.67
C GLY A 234 7.25 21.79 -10.16
N ALA A 235 8.30 22.12 -10.88
CA ALA A 235 9.66 21.76 -10.49
C ALA A 235 10.64 22.88 -10.71
N MET A 236 11.66 22.92 -9.84
CA MET A 236 12.81 23.81 -9.98
C MET A 236 14.08 22.99 -9.84
N CYS A 237 14.98 23.09 -10.80
CA CYS A 237 16.28 22.44 -10.74
C CYS A 237 17.39 23.47 -10.63
N TYR A 238 18.18 23.39 -9.57
CA TYR A 238 19.26 24.31 -9.30
C TYR A 238 20.52 23.56 -8.84
N GLY A 239 21.66 24.09 -9.21
CA GLY A 239 22.95 23.51 -8.84
C GLY A 239 24.10 24.27 -9.48
N SER A 240 25.31 23.90 -9.10
CA SER A 240 26.53 24.41 -9.71
C SER A 240 27.44 23.23 -10.07
N GLY A 241 27.85 23.16 -11.34
CA GLY A 241 28.71 22.09 -11.82
C GLY A 241 27.97 20.81 -12.17
N ALA A 242 28.51 19.67 -11.74
CA ALA A 242 28.00 18.34 -12.12
C ALA A 242 26.80 17.86 -11.28
N ASP A 243 26.62 18.39 -10.08
CA ASP A 243 25.53 18.03 -9.16
C ASP A 243 24.41 19.06 -9.22
N CYS A 244 23.15 18.59 -9.17
CA CYS A 244 22.00 19.49 -9.05
C CYS A 244 21.00 19.02 -8.02
N THR A 245 20.14 19.94 -7.57
CA THR A 245 19.02 19.68 -6.68
C THR A 245 17.72 19.94 -7.43
N LEU A 246 16.91 18.92 -7.58
CA LEU A 246 15.56 19.01 -8.12
C LEU A 246 14.58 19.18 -6.96
N MET A 247 13.90 20.31 -6.89
CA MET A 247 12.79 20.56 -5.97
C MET A 247 11.47 20.40 -6.74
N VAL A 248 10.63 19.50 -6.28
CA VAL A 248 9.33 19.20 -6.88
C VAL A 248 8.22 19.64 -5.93
N VAL A 249 7.19 20.27 -6.48
CA VAL A 249 6.01 20.74 -5.76
C VAL A 249 4.77 20.23 -6.46
N MET A 250 3.90 19.55 -5.75
CA MET A 250 2.59 19.14 -6.25
C MET A 250 1.49 20.01 -5.65
N ARG A 251 0.63 20.53 -6.52
CA ARG A 251 -0.54 21.33 -6.13
C ARG A 251 -1.81 20.65 -6.61
N ASP A 252 -2.87 20.81 -5.88
CA ASP A 252 -4.21 20.44 -6.31
C ASP A 252 -4.67 21.41 -7.42
N ILE A 253 -5.20 20.89 -8.53
CA ILE A 253 -5.60 21.74 -9.68
C ILE A 253 -6.81 22.58 -9.30
N SER A 254 -7.78 22.01 -8.57
CA SER A 254 -9.03 22.70 -8.26
C SER A 254 -8.89 23.78 -7.20
N THR A 255 -8.00 23.60 -6.22
CA THR A 255 -7.84 24.51 -5.08
C THR A 255 -6.55 25.32 -5.12
N GLY A 256 -5.58 24.94 -5.95
CA GLY A 256 -4.22 25.49 -5.94
C GLY A 256 -3.40 25.11 -4.68
N ALA A 257 -4.00 24.36 -3.75
CA ALA A 257 -3.38 24.00 -2.48
C ALA A 257 -2.12 23.16 -2.69
N ARG A 258 -1.01 23.53 -2.02
CA ARG A 258 0.23 22.77 -2.04
C ARG A 258 0.07 21.53 -1.15
N GLY A 259 0.15 20.36 -1.76
CA GLY A 259 -0.07 19.08 -1.06
C GLY A 259 1.19 18.25 -0.83
N TRP A 260 2.27 18.49 -1.58
CA TRP A 260 3.51 17.76 -1.43
C TRP A 260 4.69 18.58 -1.97
N THR A 261 5.84 18.50 -1.29
CA THR A 261 7.08 19.14 -1.74
C THR A 261 8.25 18.28 -1.30
N ARG A 262 9.18 17.99 -2.20
CA ARG A 262 10.39 17.23 -1.90
C ARG A 262 11.58 17.75 -2.69
N ARG A 263 12.79 17.56 -2.12
CA ARG A 263 14.06 17.87 -2.78
C ARG A 263 14.81 16.58 -3.03
N PHE A 264 15.39 16.46 -4.22
CA PHE A 264 16.20 15.32 -4.64
C PHE A 264 17.57 15.83 -5.05
N ALA A 265 18.62 15.27 -4.44
CA ALA A 265 19.97 15.53 -4.88
C ALA A 265 20.28 14.58 -6.05
N ILE A 266 20.53 15.13 -7.24
CA ILE A 266 20.98 14.39 -8.41
C ILE A 266 22.49 14.57 -8.51
N ARG A 267 23.24 13.50 -8.32
CA ARG A 267 24.69 13.52 -8.23
C ARG A 267 25.30 12.98 -9.50
N ALA A 268 26.27 13.67 -10.06
CA ALA A 268 26.96 13.24 -11.27
C ALA A 268 27.65 11.86 -11.13
N ALA A 269 28.14 11.53 -9.93
CA ALA A 269 28.75 10.23 -9.67
C ALA A 269 27.74 9.06 -9.78
N ASP A 270 26.45 9.31 -9.46
CA ASP A 270 25.38 8.32 -9.42
C ASP A 270 24.12 8.86 -10.13
N GLU A 271 24.29 9.64 -11.21
CA GLU A 271 23.22 10.39 -11.88
C GLU A 271 22.00 9.50 -12.19
N THR A 272 22.23 8.39 -12.86
CA THR A 272 21.14 7.47 -13.23
C THR A 272 20.41 6.89 -12.02
N ALA A 273 21.11 6.54 -10.95
CA ALA A 273 20.50 5.99 -9.75
C ALA A 273 19.70 7.05 -8.98
N THR A 274 20.25 8.27 -8.86
CA THR A 274 19.57 9.37 -8.16
C THR A 274 18.37 9.90 -8.94
N MET A 275 18.43 9.95 -10.27
CA MET A 275 17.27 10.29 -11.12
C MET A 275 16.17 9.24 -10.99
N ARG A 276 16.50 7.95 -11.08
CA ARG A 276 15.53 6.86 -10.90
C ARG A 276 14.87 6.89 -9.53
N HIS A 277 15.64 7.16 -8.48
CA HIS A 277 15.08 7.34 -7.14
C HIS A 277 14.08 8.50 -7.10
N ALA A 278 14.40 9.63 -7.71
CA ALA A 278 13.49 10.77 -7.79
C ALA A 278 12.21 10.40 -8.57
N VAL A 279 12.33 9.76 -9.74
CA VAL A 279 11.19 9.26 -10.54
C VAL A 279 10.29 8.38 -9.67
N ALA A 280 10.84 7.38 -9.00
CA ALA A 280 10.09 6.46 -8.15
C ALA A 280 9.29 7.21 -7.06
N GLN A 281 9.95 8.09 -6.32
CA GLN A 281 9.33 8.84 -5.23
C GLN A 281 8.25 9.84 -5.70
N ILE A 282 8.43 10.46 -6.86
CA ILE A 282 7.44 11.35 -7.46
C ILE A 282 6.24 10.54 -7.95
N THR A 283 6.47 9.40 -8.60
CA THR A 283 5.40 8.48 -9.04
C THR A 283 4.54 8.03 -7.85
N VAL A 284 5.16 7.58 -6.74
CA VAL A 284 4.44 7.22 -5.51
C VAL A 284 3.60 8.39 -4.98
N ALA A 285 4.20 9.57 -4.90
CA ALA A 285 3.49 10.74 -4.41
C ALA A 285 2.29 11.11 -5.28
N LEU A 286 2.40 10.96 -6.61
CA LEU A 286 1.29 11.15 -7.55
C LEU A 286 0.18 10.12 -7.33
N LEU A 287 0.55 8.85 -7.25
CA LEU A 287 -0.40 7.76 -7.02
C LEU A 287 -1.14 7.93 -5.68
N ASP A 288 -0.41 8.21 -4.59
CA ASP A 288 -1.00 8.43 -3.28
C ASP A 288 -1.90 9.68 -3.24
N ARG A 289 -1.48 10.75 -3.93
CA ARG A 289 -2.28 11.96 -4.03
C ARG A 289 -3.56 11.73 -4.83
N ALA A 290 -3.45 11.09 -5.98
CA ALA A 290 -4.61 10.74 -6.79
C ALA A 290 -5.62 9.91 -5.97
N ARG A 291 -5.14 8.94 -5.17
CA ARG A 291 -5.98 8.17 -4.25
C ARG A 291 -6.76 9.03 -3.25
N ARG A 292 -6.16 10.11 -2.76
CA ARG A 292 -6.77 10.97 -1.72
C ARG A 292 -7.76 12.00 -2.26
N THR A 293 -7.53 12.51 -3.48
CA THR A 293 -8.32 13.58 -4.08
C THR A 293 -9.49 13.07 -4.89
N ALA A 294 -9.51 11.80 -5.19
CA ALA A 294 -10.57 11.17 -5.94
C ALA A 294 -11.86 11.02 -5.14
N SER A 295 -13.00 11.33 -5.76
CA SER A 295 -14.31 11.12 -5.16
C SER A 295 -14.57 9.64 -4.87
N PRO A 296 -15.19 9.26 -3.73
CA PRO A 296 -15.25 7.87 -3.24
C PRO A 296 -15.92 6.85 -4.17
N SER A 297 -16.65 7.29 -5.20
CA SER A 297 -17.53 6.40 -5.96
C SER A 297 -16.92 5.72 -7.19
N TRP A 298 -15.77 6.15 -7.71
CA TRP A 298 -15.19 5.62 -8.94
C TRP A 298 -13.65 5.53 -9.00
N MET A 299 -12.97 6.03 -7.97
CA MET A 299 -11.51 5.93 -7.88
C MET A 299 -11.06 5.03 -6.73
N THR A 300 -11.49 3.80 -6.70
CA THR A 300 -10.68 2.74 -6.12
C THR A 300 -9.54 2.53 -7.11
N PHE A 301 -8.33 2.97 -6.74
CA PHE A 301 -7.18 2.75 -7.62
C PHE A 301 -6.90 1.25 -7.66
N PRO A 302 -7.08 0.60 -8.81
CA PRO A 302 -6.96 -0.84 -8.90
C PRO A 302 -5.56 -1.33 -8.58
N ILE A 303 -4.54 -0.47 -8.70
CA ILE A 303 -3.15 -0.88 -8.54
C ILE A 303 -2.85 -1.53 -7.18
N TRP A 304 -3.48 -1.06 -6.07
CA TRP A 304 -3.29 -1.70 -4.76
C TRP A 304 -4.08 -2.99 -4.63
N ASP A 305 -5.24 -3.03 -5.25
CA ASP A 305 -6.14 -4.18 -5.17
C ASP A 305 -5.73 -5.29 -6.13
N VAL A 306 -5.05 -4.96 -7.23
CA VAL A 306 -4.44 -5.93 -8.15
C VAL A 306 -3.40 -6.81 -7.44
N PHE A 307 -2.65 -6.27 -6.48
CA PHE A 307 -1.66 -7.02 -5.71
C PHE A 307 -2.20 -7.59 -4.38
N SER A 308 -3.53 -7.57 -4.20
CA SER A 308 -4.18 -8.24 -3.07
C SER A 308 -4.36 -9.72 -3.33
N TYR A 309 -4.69 -10.47 -2.28
CA TYR A 309 -5.06 -11.88 -2.35
C TYR A 309 -6.49 -12.09 -1.87
N SER A 310 -7.34 -11.07 -2.01
CA SER A 310 -8.75 -11.06 -1.67
C SER A 310 -9.60 -11.04 -2.94
N ARG A 311 -10.58 -11.97 -3.05
CA ARG A 311 -11.47 -12.07 -4.21
C ARG A 311 -12.19 -10.75 -4.49
N ASP A 312 -12.80 -10.16 -3.46
CA ASP A 312 -13.60 -8.94 -3.60
C ASP A 312 -12.77 -7.75 -4.09
N ARG A 313 -11.53 -7.63 -3.60
CA ARG A 313 -10.60 -6.57 -4.00
C ARG A 313 -10.11 -6.77 -5.43
N LEU A 314 -9.74 -8.00 -5.80
CA LEU A 314 -9.34 -8.34 -7.16
C LEU A 314 -10.45 -8.08 -8.17
N GLU A 315 -11.70 -8.50 -7.86
CA GLU A 315 -12.86 -8.26 -8.71
C GLU A 315 -13.22 -6.76 -8.79
N ALA A 316 -13.04 -6.01 -7.70
CA ALA A 316 -13.22 -4.56 -7.71
C ALA A 316 -12.19 -3.87 -8.61
N ALA A 317 -10.91 -4.28 -8.52
CA ALA A 317 -9.86 -3.79 -9.39
C ALA A 317 -10.15 -4.07 -10.87
N ASP A 318 -10.60 -5.29 -11.20
CA ASP A 318 -10.94 -5.63 -12.58
C ASP A 318 -12.11 -4.80 -13.12
N ARG A 319 -13.15 -4.57 -12.32
CA ARG A 319 -14.27 -3.69 -12.73
C ARG A 319 -13.81 -2.29 -13.08
N VAL A 320 -12.89 -1.73 -12.30
CA VAL A 320 -12.33 -0.40 -12.58
C VAL A 320 -11.50 -0.41 -13.86
N LEU A 321 -10.59 -1.39 -14.02
CA LEU A 321 -9.78 -1.53 -15.24
C LEU A 321 -10.64 -1.78 -16.49
N ALA A 322 -11.73 -2.55 -16.35
CA ALA A 322 -12.67 -2.82 -17.44
C ALA A 322 -13.58 -1.63 -17.80
N SER A 323 -13.75 -0.67 -16.89
CA SER A 323 -14.56 0.53 -17.13
C SER A 323 -13.82 1.65 -17.86
N LEU A 324 -12.52 1.46 -18.13
CA LEU A 324 -11.76 2.41 -18.93
C LEU A 324 -12.33 2.49 -20.35
N PRO A 325 -12.53 3.69 -20.89
CA PRO A 325 -12.99 3.82 -22.28
C PRO A 325 -11.93 3.24 -23.24
N PRO A 326 -12.34 2.74 -24.42
CA PRO A 326 -11.42 2.08 -25.37
C PRO A 326 -10.20 2.91 -25.77
N GLU A 327 -10.34 4.25 -25.82
CA GLU A 327 -9.25 5.18 -26.13
C GLU A 327 -8.21 5.27 -25.00
N ARG A 328 -8.49 4.66 -23.86
CA ARG A 328 -7.72 4.73 -22.61
C ARG A 328 -7.33 3.37 -22.05
N GLU A 329 -7.86 2.31 -22.65
CA GLU A 329 -7.36 0.97 -22.39
C GLU A 329 -5.92 0.89 -22.92
N ASN A 330 -4.97 0.97 -22.00
CA ASN A 330 -3.56 0.92 -22.34
C ASN A 330 -2.98 -0.48 -22.09
N ALA A 331 -1.79 -0.72 -22.61
CA ALA A 331 -1.13 -2.01 -22.51
C ALA A 331 -0.89 -2.45 -21.05
N VAL A 332 -0.66 -1.48 -20.13
CA VAL A 332 -0.44 -1.76 -18.70
C VAL A 332 -1.74 -2.21 -18.03
N SER A 333 -2.87 -1.55 -18.33
CA SER A 333 -4.17 -1.94 -17.78
C SER A 333 -4.55 -3.38 -18.20
N LEU A 334 -4.35 -3.73 -19.47
CA LEU A 334 -4.54 -5.09 -19.97
C LEU A 334 -3.59 -6.09 -19.29
N ALA A 335 -2.31 -5.76 -19.17
CA ALA A 335 -1.36 -6.60 -18.45
C ALA A 335 -1.77 -6.83 -16.99
N LEU A 336 -2.23 -5.80 -16.28
CA LEU A 336 -2.71 -5.92 -14.90
C LEU A 336 -3.97 -6.78 -14.80
N ARG A 337 -4.88 -6.70 -15.78
CA ARG A 337 -6.05 -7.59 -15.87
C ARG A 337 -5.64 -9.05 -16.07
N SER A 338 -4.64 -9.31 -16.91
CA SER A 338 -4.05 -10.65 -17.07
C SER A 338 -3.44 -11.15 -15.75
N TYR A 339 -2.65 -10.34 -15.07
CA TYR A 339 -2.05 -10.68 -13.77
C TYR A 339 -3.11 -11.05 -12.72
N LEU A 340 -4.15 -10.25 -12.63
CA LEU A 340 -5.27 -10.42 -11.71
C LEU A 340 -6.01 -11.73 -11.97
N ARG A 341 -6.31 -12.09 -13.25
CA ARG A 341 -6.93 -13.35 -13.61
C ARG A 341 -6.10 -14.56 -13.18
N ASN A 342 -4.80 -14.48 -13.41
CA ASN A 342 -3.89 -15.53 -12.96
C ASN A 342 -3.83 -15.64 -11.43
N THR A 343 -3.86 -14.52 -10.70
CA THR A 343 -3.92 -14.51 -9.23
C THR A 343 -5.19 -15.19 -8.71
N LEU A 344 -6.35 -14.93 -9.33
CA LEU A 344 -7.61 -15.60 -9.00
C LEU A 344 -7.53 -17.13 -9.17
N ILE A 345 -6.85 -17.60 -10.21
CA ILE A 345 -6.65 -19.03 -10.45
C ILE A 345 -5.71 -19.63 -9.39
N ILE A 346 -4.53 -19.03 -9.21
CA ILE A 346 -3.48 -19.54 -8.32
C ILE A 346 -3.96 -19.63 -6.89
N GLU A 347 -4.67 -18.61 -6.42
CA GLU A 347 -5.19 -18.54 -5.06
C GLU A 347 -6.55 -19.23 -4.88
N ARG A 348 -7.05 -19.93 -5.92
CA ARG A 348 -8.34 -20.65 -5.92
C ARG A 348 -9.51 -19.72 -5.51
N LEU A 349 -9.53 -18.52 -6.09
CA LEU A 349 -10.51 -17.46 -5.80
C LEU A 349 -11.57 -17.34 -6.91
N THR A 350 -11.56 -18.21 -7.91
CA THR A 350 -12.52 -18.24 -9.02
C THR A 350 -13.26 -19.58 -9.07
N ASP A 351 -14.53 -19.53 -9.44
CA ASP A 351 -15.36 -20.71 -9.69
C ASP A 351 -15.20 -21.23 -11.12
N ASP A 352 -14.58 -20.43 -12.01
CA ASP A 352 -14.34 -20.77 -13.42
C ASP A 352 -12.88 -20.50 -13.82
N PRO A 353 -11.95 -21.40 -13.45
CA PRO A 353 -10.53 -21.23 -13.77
C PRO A 353 -10.23 -21.25 -15.26
N ALA A 354 -11.00 -22.01 -16.05
CA ALA A 354 -10.80 -22.11 -17.50
C ALA A 354 -11.07 -20.77 -18.18
N ARG A 355 -12.20 -20.15 -17.90
CA ARG A 355 -12.55 -18.83 -18.42
C ARG A 355 -11.52 -17.77 -17.98
N CYS A 356 -11.11 -17.78 -16.71
CA CYS A 356 -10.08 -16.85 -16.23
C CYS A 356 -8.75 -17.04 -16.97
N SER A 357 -8.38 -18.28 -17.32
CA SER A 357 -7.16 -18.57 -18.08
C SER A 357 -7.23 -18.00 -19.50
N ASP A 358 -8.36 -18.24 -20.21
CA ASP A 358 -8.56 -17.73 -21.56
C ASP A 358 -8.56 -16.19 -21.59
N GLU A 359 -9.23 -15.55 -20.61
CA GLU A 359 -9.23 -14.09 -20.45
C GLU A 359 -7.80 -13.56 -20.15
N ALA A 360 -7.04 -14.23 -19.28
CA ALA A 360 -5.67 -13.83 -18.94
C ALA A 360 -4.75 -13.86 -20.17
N ASP A 361 -4.86 -14.91 -20.99
CA ASP A 361 -4.06 -15.05 -22.19
C ASP A 361 -4.45 -14.03 -23.28
N ALA A 362 -5.74 -13.74 -23.43
CA ALA A 362 -6.22 -12.71 -24.34
C ALA A 362 -5.69 -11.31 -23.95
N PHE A 363 -5.81 -10.94 -22.68
CA PHE A 363 -5.29 -9.66 -22.18
C PHE A 363 -3.77 -9.54 -22.31
N ALA A 364 -3.02 -10.61 -21.98
CA ALA A 364 -1.56 -10.61 -22.14
C ALA A 364 -1.13 -10.46 -23.60
N SER A 365 -1.85 -11.10 -24.53
CA SER A 365 -1.58 -10.99 -25.96
C SER A 365 -1.81 -9.57 -26.47
N GLN A 366 -2.98 -8.99 -26.17
CA GLN A 366 -3.32 -7.63 -26.56
C GLN A 366 -2.33 -6.60 -25.96
N ALA A 367 -1.97 -6.76 -24.67
CA ALA A 367 -0.99 -5.88 -24.03
C ALA A 367 0.37 -5.91 -24.76
N ARG A 368 0.82 -7.09 -25.18
CA ARG A 368 2.09 -7.24 -25.91
C ARG A 368 2.04 -6.68 -27.33
N GLU A 369 0.90 -6.74 -27.98
CA GLU A 369 0.70 -6.13 -29.30
C GLU A 369 0.77 -4.59 -29.22
N LEU A 370 0.17 -4.01 -28.18
CA LEU A 370 0.16 -2.55 -27.98
C LEU A 370 1.53 -1.99 -27.52
N ALA A 371 2.23 -2.71 -26.63
CA ALA A 371 3.49 -2.21 -26.06
C ALA A 371 4.50 -3.36 -25.80
N PRO A 372 5.12 -3.91 -26.86
CA PRO A 372 5.97 -5.10 -26.77
C PRO A 372 7.22 -4.93 -25.91
N ASN A 373 7.68 -3.71 -25.68
CA ASN A 373 8.88 -3.37 -24.90
C ASN A 373 8.56 -2.72 -23.54
N ASN A 374 7.29 -2.59 -23.16
CA ASN A 374 6.94 -2.03 -21.85
C ASN A 374 7.34 -3.00 -20.73
N PRO A 375 8.09 -2.56 -19.70
CA PRO A 375 8.62 -3.43 -18.66
C PRO A 375 7.53 -4.14 -17.85
N VAL A 376 6.38 -3.50 -17.58
CA VAL A 376 5.25 -4.11 -16.86
C VAL A 376 4.60 -5.20 -17.70
N VAL A 377 4.38 -4.93 -19.00
CA VAL A 377 3.80 -5.90 -19.94
C VAL A 377 4.69 -7.14 -20.05
N LEU A 378 5.99 -6.95 -20.23
CA LEU A 378 6.97 -8.04 -20.29
C LEU A 378 7.04 -8.81 -18.96
N ALA A 379 6.97 -8.12 -17.82
CA ALA A 379 6.98 -8.74 -16.50
C ALA A 379 5.74 -9.63 -16.29
N VAL A 380 4.54 -9.15 -16.63
CA VAL A 380 3.32 -9.96 -16.54
C VAL A 380 3.35 -11.14 -17.49
N ALA A 381 3.83 -10.96 -18.71
CA ALA A 381 4.01 -12.06 -19.66
C ALA A 381 4.99 -13.13 -19.12
N SER A 382 6.07 -12.70 -18.45
CA SER A 382 7.01 -13.60 -17.77
C SER A 382 6.33 -14.40 -16.64
N LEU A 383 5.56 -13.73 -15.78
CA LEU A 383 4.82 -14.40 -14.71
C LEU A 383 3.83 -15.42 -15.27
N SER A 384 3.09 -15.07 -16.32
CA SER A 384 2.18 -15.99 -17.00
C SER A 384 2.91 -17.20 -17.59
N ALA A 385 4.10 -17.02 -18.15
CA ALA A 385 4.93 -18.12 -18.63
C ALA A 385 5.41 -19.02 -17.47
N SER A 386 5.85 -18.45 -16.33
CA SER A 386 6.19 -19.19 -15.11
C SER A 386 5.03 -20.08 -14.64
N TRP A 387 3.84 -19.54 -14.60
CA TRP A 387 2.64 -20.28 -14.16
C TRP A 387 2.26 -21.41 -15.13
N ARG A 388 2.54 -21.26 -16.42
CA ARG A 388 2.42 -22.33 -17.43
C ARG A 388 3.61 -23.29 -17.44
N ARG A 389 4.54 -23.15 -16.47
CA ARG A 389 5.77 -23.97 -16.36
C ARG A 389 6.75 -23.83 -17.53
N ASP A 390 6.68 -22.75 -18.29
CA ASP A 390 7.68 -22.34 -19.26
C ASP A 390 8.76 -21.50 -18.58
N ALA A 391 9.65 -22.16 -17.83
CA ALA A 391 10.69 -21.48 -17.06
C ALA A 391 11.72 -20.76 -17.95
N ILE A 392 11.97 -21.25 -19.16
CA ILE A 392 12.95 -20.63 -20.09
C ILE A 392 12.34 -19.36 -20.69
N GLY A 393 11.14 -19.43 -21.24
CA GLY A 393 10.45 -18.27 -21.79
C GLY A 393 10.19 -17.21 -20.71
N ALA A 394 9.83 -17.63 -19.50
CA ALA A 394 9.68 -16.73 -18.37
C ALA A 394 10.98 -15.96 -18.08
N LEU A 395 12.13 -16.65 -18.02
CA LEU A 395 13.41 -16.00 -17.73
C LEU A 395 13.84 -15.03 -18.84
N GLU A 396 13.59 -15.36 -20.09
CA GLU A 396 13.88 -14.47 -21.22
C GLU A 396 13.04 -13.18 -21.17
N LEU A 397 11.73 -13.31 -20.92
CA LEU A 397 10.81 -12.18 -20.78
C LEU A 397 11.16 -11.32 -19.55
N ALA A 398 11.47 -11.92 -18.40
CA ALA A 398 11.86 -11.20 -17.20
C ALA A 398 13.15 -10.40 -17.41
N ARG A 399 14.14 -11.00 -18.09
CA ARG A 399 15.38 -10.31 -18.45
C ARG A 399 15.12 -9.17 -19.44
N ALA A 400 14.20 -9.35 -20.39
CA ALA A 400 13.81 -8.29 -21.31
C ALA A 400 13.14 -7.13 -20.55
N ALA A 401 12.24 -7.42 -19.59
CA ALA A 401 11.62 -6.43 -18.72
C ALA A 401 12.67 -5.64 -17.92
N CYS A 402 13.64 -6.33 -17.30
CA CYS A 402 14.71 -5.68 -16.54
C CYS A 402 15.72 -4.93 -17.42
N ARG A 403 15.88 -5.29 -18.72
CA ARG A 403 16.67 -4.47 -19.65
C ARG A 403 15.95 -3.18 -20.03
N ALA A 404 14.63 -3.24 -20.18
CA ALA A 404 13.82 -2.06 -20.47
C ALA A 404 13.82 -1.09 -19.27
N ASP A 405 13.65 -1.62 -18.05
CA ASP A 405 13.73 -0.84 -16.80
C ASP A 405 14.28 -1.72 -15.66
N PRO A 406 15.56 -1.56 -15.28
CA PRO A 406 16.22 -2.39 -14.27
C PRO A 406 15.65 -2.23 -12.84
N ASP A 407 14.99 -1.12 -12.55
CA ASP A 407 14.44 -0.81 -11.23
C ASP A 407 12.91 -0.92 -11.19
N ASN A 408 12.31 -1.35 -12.29
CA ASN A 408 10.89 -1.63 -12.32
C ASN A 408 10.56 -2.79 -11.37
N GLU A 409 9.70 -2.56 -10.40
CA GLU A 409 9.38 -3.52 -9.35
C GLU A 409 8.73 -4.79 -9.91
N MET A 410 7.84 -4.65 -10.89
CA MET A 410 7.21 -5.79 -11.55
C MET A 410 8.23 -6.62 -12.34
N ALA A 411 9.17 -5.96 -13.02
CA ALA A 411 10.27 -6.65 -13.71
C ALA A 411 11.17 -7.40 -12.71
N CYS A 412 11.51 -6.78 -11.58
CA CYS A 412 12.27 -7.41 -10.51
C CYS A 412 11.51 -8.61 -9.89
N HIS A 413 10.19 -8.47 -9.67
CA HIS A 413 9.34 -9.55 -9.17
C HIS A 413 9.30 -10.73 -10.14
N ALA A 414 9.08 -10.46 -11.43
CA ALA A 414 9.07 -11.48 -12.48
C ALA A 414 10.43 -12.17 -12.62
N LEU A 415 11.52 -11.40 -12.55
CA LEU A 415 12.88 -11.96 -12.60
C LEU A 415 13.16 -12.87 -11.40
N SER A 416 12.76 -12.46 -10.21
CA SER A 416 12.85 -13.29 -9.00
C SER A 416 12.08 -14.59 -9.15
N GLN A 417 10.85 -14.54 -9.71
CA GLN A 417 10.06 -15.75 -9.97
C GLN A 417 10.76 -16.66 -10.97
N ALA A 418 11.15 -16.15 -12.14
CA ALA A 418 11.74 -16.92 -13.20
C ALA A 418 13.11 -17.54 -12.79
N LEU A 419 13.93 -16.81 -12.01
CA LEU A 419 15.17 -17.34 -11.45
C LEU A 419 14.90 -18.47 -10.44
N THR A 420 13.83 -18.35 -9.64
CA THR A 420 13.39 -19.42 -8.74
C THR A 420 12.99 -20.68 -9.52
N ASP A 421 12.29 -20.53 -10.64
CA ASP A 421 11.82 -21.65 -11.46
C ASP A 421 12.97 -22.44 -12.09
N VAL A 422 14.10 -21.77 -12.37
CA VAL A 422 15.33 -22.41 -12.86
C VAL A 422 16.34 -22.74 -11.77
N GLY A 423 15.99 -22.63 -10.49
CA GLY A 423 16.82 -23.03 -9.35
C GLY A 423 17.97 -22.05 -9.01
N ARG A 424 17.94 -20.81 -9.51
CA ARG A 424 18.95 -19.77 -9.23
C ARG A 424 18.53 -18.90 -8.05
N ASP A 425 18.30 -19.53 -6.88
CA ASP A 425 17.65 -18.92 -5.73
C ASP A 425 18.43 -17.74 -5.10
N ALA A 426 19.78 -17.75 -5.17
CA ALA A 426 20.57 -16.62 -4.67
C ALA A 426 20.32 -15.35 -5.49
N GLU A 427 20.34 -15.45 -6.83
CA GLU A 427 20.04 -14.33 -7.73
C GLU A 427 18.56 -13.92 -7.65
N ALA A 428 17.67 -14.90 -7.44
CA ALA A 428 16.26 -14.63 -7.19
C ALA A 428 16.03 -13.75 -5.95
N LEU A 429 16.84 -13.96 -4.89
CA LEU A 429 16.75 -13.12 -3.68
C LEU A 429 17.22 -11.70 -3.95
N GLU A 430 18.30 -11.51 -4.72
CA GLU A 430 18.79 -10.19 -5.11
C GLU A 430 17.73 -9.42 -5.92
N ALA A 431 17.05 -10.10 -6.84
CA ALA A 431 15.95 -9.52 -7.61
C ALA A 431 14.74 -9.18 -6.72
N ALA A 432 14.36 -10.07 -5.79
CA ALA A 432 13.29 -9.83 -4.83
C ALA A 432 13.60 -8.64 -3.91
N ASP A 433 14.84 -8.53 -3.43
CA ASP A 433 15.29 -7.42 -2.59
C ASP A 433 15.29 -6.08 -3.34
N ARG A 434 15.58 -6.07 -4.64
CA ARG A 434 15.47 -4.86 -5.48
C ARG A 434 14.00 -4.45 -5.63
N GLY A 435 13.11 -5.35 -6.01
CA GLY A 435 11.69 -5.07 -6.15
C GLY A 435 11.05 -4.58 -4.84
N ALA A 436 11.45 -5.14 -3.70
CA ALA A 436 10.94 -4.74 -2.39
C ALA A 436 11.39 -3.33 -1.93
N ARG A 437 12.34 -2.71 -2.60
CA ARG A 437 12.79 -1.33 -2.34
C ARG A 437 12.17 -0.31 -3.29
N GLY A 438 11.38 -0.77 -4.25
CA GLY A 438 10.75 0.10 -5.24
C GLY A 438 9.54 0.84 -4.68
N ALA A 439 9.05 1.76 -5.48
CA ALA A 439 7.97 2.66 -5.12
C ALA A 439 6.62 1.97 -4.90
N LEU A 440 6.28 0.99 -5.74
CA LEU A 440 5.05 0.21 -5.57
C LEU A 440 5.07 -0.60 -4.28
N ALA A 441 6.25 -1.08 -3.85
CA ALA A 441 6.40 -1.80 -2.60
C ALA A 441 6.16 -0.90 -1.37
N GLU A 442 6.42 0.41 -1.45
CA GLU A 442 6.06 1.36 -0.38
C GLU A 442 4.55 1.52 -0.23
N LEU A 443 3.81 1.38 -1.33
CA LEU A 443 2.35 1.54 -1.35
C LEU A 443 1.60 0.26 -0.96
N GLY A 444 2.15 -0.92 -1.28
CA GLY A 444 1.53 -2.21 -0.99
C GLY A 444 2.58 -3.32 -0.88
N PRO A 445 3.38 -3.37 0.18
CA PRO A 445 4.58 -4.20 0.25
C PRO A 445 4.30 -5.70 0.35
N ALA A 446 3.06 -6.12 0.62
CA ALA A 446 2.74 -7.50 0.94
C ALA A 446 3.17 -8.49 -0.17
N CYS A 447 2.90 -8.17 -1.44
CA CYS A 447 3.26 -9.02 -2.58
C CYS A 447 4.78 -9.23 -2.68
N TRP A 448 5.55 -8.15 -2.61
CA TRP A 448 7.03 -8.18 -2.69
C TRP A 448 7.66 -8.86 -1.48
N LEU A 449 7.13 -8.62 -0.27
CA LEU A 449 7.56 -9.31 0.96
C LEU A 449 7.27 -10.81 0.89
N MET A 450 6.12 -11.21 0.35
CA MET A 450 5.82 -12.63 0.13
C MET A 450 6.74 -13.26 -0.90
N ARG A 451 7.06 -12.58 -2.01
CA ARG A 451 8.04 -13.07 -2.97
C ARG A 451 9.40 -13.31 -2.31
N ARG A 452 9.84 -12.37 -1.50
CA ARG A 452 11.08 -12.48 -0.72
C ARG A 452 11.04 -13.67 0.25
N SER A 453 9.93 -13.85 0.98
CA SER A 453 9.72 -14.99 1.88
C SER A 453 9.82 -16.34 1.16
N VAL A 454 9.22 -16.45 -0.02
CA VAL A 454 9.32 -17.65 -0.88
C VAL A 454 10.77 -18.01 -1.19
N VAL A 455 11.57 -17.03 -1.64
CA VAL A 455 12.98 -17.29 -1.98
C VAL A 455 13.82 -17.59 -0.74
N GLN A 456 13.56 -16.92 0.38
CA GLN A 456 14.24 -17.20 1.65
C GLN A 456 13.99 -18.62 2.15
N ILE A 457 12.77 -19.16 1.98
CA ILE A 457 12.47 -20.56 2.29
C ILE A 457 13.32 -21.49 1.41
N ARG A 458 13.41 -21.26 0.12
CA ARG A 458 14.20 -22.09 -0.80
C ARG A 458 15.70 -22.07 -0.47
N LEU A 459 16.18 -20.99 0.12
CA LEU A 459 17.56 -20.87 0.61
C LEU A 459 17.75 -21.42 2.04
N GLY A 460 16.71 -22.01 2.65
CA GLY A 460 16.75 -22.50 4.03
C GLY A 460 16.81 -21.41 5.10
N ARG A 461 16.57 -20.13 4.72
CA ARG A 461 16.59 -18.97 5.63
C ARG A 461 15.23 -18.79 6.31
N PHE A 462 14.80 -19.78 7.08
CA PHE A 462 13.43 -19.85 7.63
C PHE A 462 13.08 -18.70 8.58
N GLY A 463 14.05 -18.23 9.40
CA GLY A 463 13.84 -17.07 10.26
C GLY A 463 13.60 -15.77 9.49
N ASP A 464 14.37 -15.55 8.42
CA ASP A 464 14.20 -14.38 7.54
C ASP A 464 12.87 -14.46 6.79
N ALA A 465 12.50 -15.67 6.34
CA ALA A 465 11.24 -15.92 5.66
C ALA A 465 10.03 -15.64 6.57
N GLU A 466 10.08 -16.04 7.83
CA GLU A 466 9.05 -15.73 8.83
C GLU A 466 8.92 -14.22 9.04
N ASN A 467 10.05 -13.50 9.16
CA ASN A 467 10.03 -12.05 9.31
C ASN A 467 9.39 -11.36 8.08
N SER A 468 9.72 -11.83 6.87
CA SER A 468 9.13 -11.29 5.64
C SER A 468 7.63 -11.58 5.55
N ALA A 469 7.19 -12.80 5.88
CA ALA A 469 5.77 -13.17 5.91
C ALA A 469 4.99 -12.39 7.00
N ALA A 470 5.59 -12.21 8.19
CA ALA A 470 4.98 -11.44 9.27
C ALA A 470 4.84 -9.95 8.90
N ALA A 471 5.85 -9.39 8.21
CA ALA A 471 5.77 -8.03 7.70
C ALA A 471 4.67 -7.90 6.62
N ALA A 472 4.56 -8.86 5.69
CA ALA A 472 3.50 -8.89 4.69
C ALA A 472 2.11 -8.94 5.33
N TYR A 473 1.92 -9.79 6.34
CA TYR A 473 0.67 -9.88 7.09
C TYR A 473 0.34 -8.59 7.84
N ALA A 474 1.33 -7.91 8.40
CA ALA A 474 1.13 -6.64 9.10
C ALA A 474 0.62 -5.52 8.18
N PHE A 475 0.94 -5.58 6.88
CA PHE A 475 0.43 -4.64 5.87
C PHE A 475 -0.95 -5.02 5.34
N ALA A 476 -1.24 -6.32 5.23
CA ALA A 476 -2.49 -6.83 4.67
C ALA A 476 -2.96 -8.03 5.51
N ALA A 477 -3.87 -7.78 6.44
CA ALA A 477 -4.38 -8.81 7.35
C ALA A 477 -5.23 -9.89 6.63
N ASP A 478 -5.70 -9.60 5.43
CA ASP A 478 -6.39 -10.50 4.52
C ASP A 478 -5.44 -11.29 3.59
N ASN A 479 -4.13 -11.18 3.80
CA ASN A 479 -3.11 -11.86 2.99
C ASN A 479 -3.04 -13.35 3.37
N ARG A 480 -3.75 -14.20 2.64
CA ARG A 480 -3.81 -15.66 2.82
C ARG A 480 -2.42 -16.33 2.74
N PRO A 481 -1.56 -16.03 1.73
CA PRO A 481 -0.22 -16.60 1.66
C PRO A 481 0.61 -16.35 2.92
N SER A 482 0.59 -15.15 3.49
CA SER A 482 1.33 -14.83 4.71
C SER A 482 0.94 -15.74 5.88
N LEU A 483 -0.36 -15.98 6.06
CA LEU A 483 -0.85 -16.82 7.15
C LEU A 483 -0.46 -18.30 6.98
N ARG A 484 -0.49 -18.82 5.73
CA ARG A 484 -0.01 -20.17 5.42
C ARG A 484 1.47 -20.33 5.75
N PHE A 485 2.27 -19.36 5.35
CA PHE A 485 3.72 -19.35 5.59
C PHE A 485 4.04 -19.20 7.07
N LEU A 486 3.38 -18.31 7.78
CA LEU A 486 3.56 -18.13 9.22
C LEU A 486 3.19 -19.38 9.99
N ALA A 487 2.09 -20.05 9.65
CA ALA A 487 1.70 -21.31 10.28
C ALA A 487 2.79 -22.38 10.12
N ALA A 488 3.27 -22.59 8.89
CA ALA A 488 4.27 -23.61 8.59
C ALA A 488 5.63 -23.29 9.23
N LEU A 489 6.11 -22.06 9.13
CA LEU A 489 7.42 -21.64 9.64
C LEU A 489 7.45 -21.65 11.18
N ARG A 490 6.40 -21.18 11.84
CA ARG A 490 6.29 -21.18 13.30
C ARG A 490 6.20 -22.60 13.85
N TYR A 491 5.39 -23.45 13.23
CA TYR A 491 5.32 -24.85 13.61
C TYR A 491 6.68 -25.54 13.49
N HIS A 492 7.38 -25.36 12.37
CA HIS A 492 8.73 -25.90 12.15
C HIS A 492 9.73 -25.46 13.22
N ARG A 493 9.60 -24.24 13.74
CA ARG A 493 10.44 -23.71 14.83
C ARG A 493 10.01 -24.17 16.22
N GLY A 494 8.91 -24.88 16.36
CA GLY A 494 8.34 -25.30 17.65
C GLY A 494 7.45 -24.26 18.33
N ASP A 495 7.06 -23.18 17.64
CA ASP A 495 6.09 -22.20 18.11
C ASP A 495 4.67 -22.67 17.72
N GLU A 496 4.17 -23.70 18.41
CA GLU A 496 2.86 -24.28 18.14
C GLU A 496 1.72 -23.29 18.39
N ALA A 497 1.83 -22.46 19.43
CA ALA A 497 0.83 -21.45 19.75
C ALA A 497 0.73 -20.37 18.64
N GLY A 498 1.86 -19.90 18.14
CA GLY A 498 1.91 -18.96 17.02
C GLY A 498 1.42 -19.57 15.71
N ALA A 499 1.69 -20.86 15.48
CA ALA A 499 1.17 -21.60 14.33
C ALA A 499 -0.36 -21.74 14.39
N ALA A 500 -0.89 -22.13 15.54
CA ALA A 500 -2.33 -22.24 15.79
C ALA A 500 -3.05 -20.89 15.61
N ASP A 501 -2.45 -19.78 16.06
CA ASP A 501 -2.99 -18.45 15.84
C ASP A 501 -3.07 -18.10 14.35
N ALA A 502 -2.01 -18.38 13.59
CA ALA A 502 -1.99 -18.12 12.14
C ALA A 502 -3.07 -18.95 11.40
N LEU A 503 -3.23 -20.23 11.76
CA LEU A 503 -4.27 -21.09 11.18
C LEU A 503 -5.69 -20.65 11.56
N ARG A 504 -5.90 -20.22 12.79
CA ARG A 504 -7.19 -19.70 13.23
C ARG A 504 -7.59 -18.47 12.42
N ARG A 505 -6.64 -17.56 12.19
CA ARG A 505 -6.85 -16.36 11.36
C ARG A 505 -7.05 -16.71 9.88
N LEU A 506 -6.33 -17.70 9.37
CA LEU A 506 -6.53 -18.18 8.00
C LEU A 506 -7.96 -18.72 7.80
N ARG A 507 -8.50 -19.47 8.74
CA ARG A 507 -9.88 -20.00 8.69
C ARG A 507 -10.95 -18.90 8.72
N LEU A 508 -10.66 -17.71 9.24
CA LEU A 508 -11.60 -16.58 9.19
C LEU A 508 -11.76 -16.01 7.77
N ILE A 509 -10.70 -16.08 6.94
CA ILE A 509 -10.69 -15.56 5.58
C ILE A 509 -10.77 -16.66 4.51
N GLU A 510 -10.61 -17.90 4.91
CA GLU A 510 -10.71 -19.12 4.09
C GLU A 510 -11.46 -20.20 4.90
N PRO A 511 -12.81 -20.11 5.00
CA PRO A 511 -13.61 -20.98 5.88
C PRO A 511 -13.45 -22.48 5.58
N ASP A 512 -13.22 -22.82 4.30
CA ASP A 512 -13.03 -24.20 3.84
C ASP A 512 -11.59 -24.72 4.03
N PHE A 513 -10.72 -23.92 4.65
CA PHE A 513 -9.34 -24.29 4.88
C PHE A 513 -9.23 -25.48 5.86
N SER A 514 -8.46 -26.49 5.44
CA SER A 514 -8.04 -27.61 6.30
C SER A 514 -6.54 -27.89 6.13
N LEU A 515 -5.94 -28.62 7.09
CA LEU A 515 -4.54 -29.01 6.97
C LEU A 515 -4.31 -30.00 5.83
N GLU A 516 -5.30 -30.84 5.54
CA GLU A 516 -5.28 -31.76 4.41
C GLU A 516 -5.25 -31.00 3.09
N LEU A 517 -5.95 -29.87 3.02
CA LEU A 517 -5.94 -28.99 1.83
C LEU A 517 -4.54 -28.40 1.57
N MET A 518 -3.76 -28.09 2.60
CA MET A 518 -2.37 -27.65 2.41
C MET A 518 -1.49 -28.72 1.75
N ALA A 519 -1.80 -30.01 1.96
CA ALA A 519 -1.07 -31.13 1.36
C ALA A 519 -1.47 -31.37 -0.11
N ASP A 520 -2.61 -30.87 -0.56
CA ASP A 520 -3.09 -30.97 -1.95
C ASP A 520 -2.07 -30.32 -2.90
N PRO A 521 -1.59 -31.04 -3.94
CA PRO A 521 -0.65 -30.47 -4.94
C PRO A 521 -1.14 -29.20 -5.60
N ASP A 522 -2.45 -29.05 -5.79
CA ASP A 522 -3.08 -27.92 -6.44
C ASP A 522 -3.33 -26.72 -5.50
N TYR A 523 -3.13 -26.91 -4.20
CA TYR A 523 -3.23 -25.80 -3.24
C TYR A 523 -1.96 -24.93 -3.30
N PRO A 524 -2.07 -23.58 -3.18
CA PRO A 524 -0.94 -22.67 -3.38
C PRO A 524 0.03 -22.64 -2.19
N ALA A 525 0.64 -23.79 -1.89
CA ALA A 525 1.63 -24.02 -0.85
C ALA A 525 2.85 -24.80 -1.36
N SER A 526 3.11 -24.79 -2.67
CA SER A 526 4.18 -25.60 -3.31
C SER A 526 5.56 -25.37 -2.70
N THR A 527 5.92 -24.12 -2.39
CA THR A 527 7.20 -23.78 -1.75
C THR A 527 7.33 -24.42 -0.37
N LEU A 528 6.29 -24.40 0.43
CA LEU A 528 6.27 -25.05 1.76
C LEU A 528 6.41 -26.57 1.63
N ARG A 529 5.72 -27.18 0.65
CA ARG A 529 5.84 -28.63 0.36
C ARG A 529 7.27 -29.00 -0.07
N MET A 530 7.85 -28.28 -1.01
CA MET A 530 9.22 -28.53 -1.47
C MET A 530 10.27 -28.37 -0.37
N ALA A 531 10.02 -27.48 0.59
CA ALA A 531 10.91 -27.26 1.73
C ALA A 531 10.67 -28.22 2.89
N GLY A 532 9.71 -29.16 2.78
CA GLY A 532 9.39 -30.10 3.85
C GLY A 532 8.69 -29.47 5.07
N LEU A 533 8.09 -28.29 4.91
CA LEU A 533 7.44 -27.52 5.98
C LEU A 533 5.97 -27.88 6.17
N MET A 534 5.57 -29.10 5.79
CA MET A 534 4.17 -29.57 5.83
C MET A 534 3.87 -30.46 7.06
N GLY A 535 4.77 -30.54 8.02
CA GLY A 535 4.64 -31.39 9.20
C GLY A 535 3.61 -30.93 10.24
N ILE A 536 2.77 -29.93 9.93
CA ILE A 536 1.73 -29.46 10.84
C ILE A 536 0.70 -30.57 11.02
N THR A 537 0.59 -31.11 12.25
CA THR A 537 -0.39 -32.14 12.57
C THR A 537 -1.50 -31.60 13.45
N ALA A 538 -2.71 -32.13 13.28
CA ALA A 538 -3.87 -31.74 14.08
C ALA A 538 -3.71 -32.09 15.57
N SER A 539 -2.78 -32.98 15.93
CA SER A 539 -2.50 -33.37 17.30
C SER A 539 -1.59 -32.39 18.08
N GLY A 540 -0.97 -31.43 17.41
CA GLY A 540 -0.12 -30.41 18.01
C GLY A 540 -0.77 -29.01 18.04
N LEU A 541 -2.01 -28.87 17.60
CA LEU A 541 -2.80 -27.65 17.52
C LEU A 541 -4.17 -27.89 18.14
#